data_73245ad7cf7a9a94f17db1653c30776c
#
_entry.id   73245ad7cf7a9a94f17db1653c30776c
#
_cell.length_a   1.000
_cell.length_b   1.000
_cell.length_c   1.000
_cell.angle_alpha   90.00
_cell.angle_beta   90.00
_cell.angle_gamma   90.00
#
_symmetry.space_group_name_H-M   'P 1'
#
loop_
_entity.id
_entity.type
_entity.pdbx_description
1 polymer ?
#
loop_
_entity_poly.entity_id
_entity_poly.type
_entity_poly.pdbx_seq_one_letter_code
_entity_poly.pdbx_strand_id
1 'polypeptide(L)'
;MNTKKERLLQLINYYCNGKSTVFAKKLGVSPSTVSSWLARDSFDYDLIFAKCENISPEWLLTGEGEMLKSPASVPAALVAKPKLITTAGSQESALDSFTEVMRKTPHAIPLVSVKAVGGFANEHFAISESDVLSYYVIPKFQFLQVDFMIEVIGDSMIPRLYPGDIIACTIIHNPNFIQWNQPHLLATREQGLIVKRIKKSSDEDCLLAVSENSDYEPIDIPKDEITGIARVVGVIHLE
;
A
#
# COMPACT_ATOMS: atom_id res chain seq x y z
N MET A 1 -14.83 28.53 -17.75
CA MET A 1 -14.09 28.66 -16.46
C MET A 1 -15.12 28.67 -15.34
N ASN A 2 -15.09 27.70 -14.47
CA ASN A 2 -15.95 27.67 -13.27
C ASN A 2 -15.48 28.72 -12.26
N THR A 3 -16.38 29.65 -11.87
CA THR A 3 -16.08 30.65 -10.82
C THR A 3 -15.85 29.96 -9.47
N LYS A 4 -15.19 30.62 -8.52
CA LYS A 4 -15.00 30.06 -7.17
C LYS A 4 -16.33 29.78 -6.49
N LYS A 5 -17.33 30.66 -6.72
CA LYS A 5 -18.69 30.47 -6.24
C LYS A 5 -19.35 29.19 -6.80
N GLU A 6 -19.21 28.94 -8.09
CA GLU A 6 -19.75 27.73 -8.73
C GLU A 6 -19.10 26.47 -8.19
N ARG A 7 -17.79 26.49 -7.99
CA ARG A 7 -17.07 25.38 -7.35
C ARG A 7 -17.55 25.14 -5.93
N LEU A 8 -17.73 26.20 -5.14
CA LEU A 8 -18.25 26.10 -3.78
C LEU A 8 -19.67 25.53 -3.75
N LEU A 9 -20.54 25.93 -4.67
CA LEU A 9 -21.88 25.37 -4.80
C LEU A 9 -21.88 23.90 -5.19
N GLN A 10 -21.00 23.50 -6.08
CA GLN A 10 -20.81 22.09 -6.45
C GLN A 10 -20.37 21.26 -5.25
N LEU A 11 -19.44 21.75 -4.44
CA LEU A 11 -19.00 21.09 -3.20
C LEU A 11 -20.14 20.98 -2.18
N ILE A 12 -20.90 22.04 -1.97
CA ILE A 12 -22.05 22.05 -1.06
C ILE A 12 -23.12 21.03 -1.53
N ASN A 13 -23.35 20.98 -2.84
CA ASN A 13 -24.31 20.04 -3.42
C ASN A 13 -23.84 18.58 -3.25
N TYR A 14 -22.59 18.30 -3.56
CA TYR A 14 -22.03 16.95 -3.51
C TYR A 14 -21.95 16.40 -2.07
N TYR A 15 -21.38 17.16 -1.13
CA TYR A 15 -21.16 16.66 0.24
C TYR A 15 -22.37 16.83 1.16
N CYS A 16 -23.27 17.74 0.88
CA CYS A 16 -24.33 18.15 1.80
C CYS A 16 -25.69 18.34 1.14
N ASN A 17 -25.92 17.79 -0.05
CA ASN A 17 -27.18 17.90 -0.80
C ASN A 17 -27.73 19.33 -0.86
N GLY A 18 -26.86 20.30 -1.16
CA GLY A 18 -27.22 21.72 -1.30
C GLY A 18 -27.39 22.49 0.01
N LYS A 19 -27.20 21.90 1.19
CA LYS A 19 -27.39 22.55 2.48
C LYS A 19 -26.10 23.21 2.98
N SER A 20 -25.96 24.51 2.78
CA SER A 20 -24.77 25.29 3.18
C SER A 20 -24.50 25.27 4.70
N THR A 21 -25.55 25.17 5.53
CA THR A 21 -25.42 25.08 6.99
C THR A 21 -24.77 23.75 7.44
N VAL A 22 -25.09 22.66 6.75
CA VAL A 22 -24.49 21.34 7.00
C VAL A 22 -23.02 21.34 6.53
N PHE A 23 -22.76 21.98 5.40
CA PHE A 23 -21.40 22.13 4.88
C PHE A 23 -20.53 22.98 5.82
N ALA A 24 -21.05 24.08 6.38
CA ALA A 24 -20.37 24.87 7.38
C ALA A 24 -19.98 24.03 8.61
N LYS A 25 -20.91 23.20 9.11
CA LYS A 25 -20.65 22.28 10.23
C LYS A 25 -19.57 21.24 9.88
N LYS A 26 -19.58 20.71 8.66
CA LYS A 26 -18.54 19.77 8.17
C LYS A 26 -17.16 20.40 8.16
N LEU A 27 -17.06 21.66 7.73
CA LEU A 27 -15.79 22.41 7.70
C LEU A 27 -15.36 22.93 9.10
N GLY A 28 -16.23 22.94 10.09
CA GLY A 28 -15.97 23.52 11.40
C GLY A 28 -16.03 25.05 11.43
N VAL A 29 -16.78 25.67 10.50
CA VAL A 29 -16.96 27.12 10.41
C VAL A 29 -18.41 27.53 10.66
N SER A 30 -18.63 28.83 10.87
CA SER A 30 -19.99 29.37 11.02
C SER A 30 -20.76 29.39 9.68
N PRO A 31 -22.09 29.20 9.69
CA PRO A 31 -22.89 29.32 8.47
C PRO A 31 -22.74 30.70 7.76
N SER A 32 -22.51 31.78 8.53
CA SER A 32 -22.24 33.12 7.98
C SER A 32 -20.91 33.17 7.19
N THR A 33 -19.91 32.37 7.56
CA THR A 33 -18.64 32.26 6.83
C THR A 33 -18.88 31.69 5.42
N VAL A 34 -19.65 30.63 5.31
CA VAL A 34 -19.97 30.02 4.00
C VAL A 34 -20.82 30.96 3.16
N SER A 35 -21.77 31.68 3.77
CA SER A 35 -22.56 32.72 3.08
C SER A 35 -21.70 33.88 2.59
N SER A 36 -20.73 34.32 3.38
CA SER A 36 -19.75 35.34 2.97
C SER A 36 -18.88 34.87 1.81
N TRP A 37 -18.46 33.61 1.81
CA TRP A 37 -17.67 33.02 0.70
C TRP A 37 -18.48 33.04 -0.61
N LEU A 38 -19.76 32.66 -0.55
CA LEU A 38 -20.66 32.69 -1.72
C LEU A 38 -20.90 34.10 -2.24
N ALA A 39 -20.95 35.09 -1.33
CA ALA A 39 -21.18 36.50 -1.69
C ALA A 39 -19.93 37.17 -2.31
N ARG A 40 -18.73 36.78 -1.84
CA ARG A 40 -17.45 37.39 -2.24
C ARG A 40 -16.71 36.61 -3.33
N ASP A 41 -17.30 35.54 -3.87
CA ASP A 41 -16.65 34.62 -4.81
C ASP A 41 -15.27 34.13 -4.30
N SER A 42 -15.21 33.71 -3.05
CA SER A 42 -14.00 33.29 -2.39
C SER A 42 -14.27 32.12 -1.45
N PHE A 43 -13.25 31.36 -1.11
CA PHE A 43 -13.26 30.33 -0.05
C PHE A 43 -11.84 30.04 0.39
N ASP A 44 -11.72 29.36 1.53
CA ASP A 44 -10.44 28.91 2.08
C ASP A 44 -10.10 27.55 1.45
N TYR A 45 -9.05 27.52 0.62
CA TYR A 45 -8.60 26.32 -0.10
C TYR A 45 -8.06 25.26 0.86
N ASP A 46 -7.26 25.68 1.84
CA ASP A 46 -6.61 24.75 2.76
C ASP A 46 -7.63 24.04 3.63
N LEU A 47 -8.62 24.80 4.11
CA LEU A 47 -9.70 24.27 4.93
C LEU A 47 -10.60 23.31 4.15
N ILE A 48 -10.96 23.63 2.91
CA ILE A 48 -11.76 22.75 2.06
C ILE A 48 -10.97 21.49 1.75
N PHE A 49 -9.70 21.61 1.39
CA PHE A 49 -8.86 20.49 1.07
C PHE A 49 -8.63 19.54 2.26
N ALA A 50 -8.50 20.10 3.48
CA ALA A 50 -8.31 19.33 4.72
C ALA A 50 -9.59 18.60 5.18
N LYS A 51 -10.78 19.12 4.87
CA LYS A 51 -12.06 18.59 5.39
C LYS A 51 -12.93 17.86 4.37
N CYS A 52 -12.62 18.02 3.09
CA CYS A 52 -13.35 17.39 2.00
C CYS A 52 -12.43 16.35 1.31
N GLU A 53 -12.79 15.08 1.48
CA GLU A 53 -12.02 13.96 0.93
C GLU A 53 -12.22 13.83 -0.59
N ASN A 54 -11.22 13.33 -1.30
CA ASN A 54 -11.27 13.00 -2.74
C ASN A 54 -11.48 14.20 -3.70
N ILE A 55 -11.23 15.44 -3.27
CA ILE A 55 -11.26 16.59 -4.19
C ILE A 55 -9.97 16.66 -5.00
N SER A 56 -10.10 16.91 -6.30
CA SER A 56 -8.97 17.21 -7.18
C SER A 56 -8.39 18.60 -6.81
N PRO A 57 -7.07 18.68 -6.46
CA PRO A 57 -6.43 19.97 -6.20
C PRO A 57 -6.46 20.88 -7.42
N GLU A 58 -6.28 20.33 -8.61
CA GLU A 58 -6.28 21.05 -9.87
C GLU A 58 -7.66 21.69 -10.13
N TRP A 59 -8.72 20.89 -10.02
CA TRP A 59 -10.07 21.42 -10.14
C TRP A 59 -10.40 22.47 -9.06
N LEU A 60 -9.99 22.24 -7.83
CA LEU A 60 -10.25 23.18 -6.73
C LEU A 60 -9.55 24.52 -6.96
N LEU A 61 -8.35 24.53 -7.54
CA LEU A 61 -7.55 25.73 -7.81
C LEU A 61 -7.94 26.42 -9.12
N THR A 62 -8.09 25.67 -10.21
CA THR A 62 -8.27 26.20 -11.57
C THR A 62 -9.72 26.20 -12.04
N GLY A 63 -10.53 25.26 -11.55
CA GLY A 63 -11.87 24.97 -12.04
C GLY A 63 -11.89 24.12 -13.32
N GLU A 64 -10.75 23.59 -13.73
CA GLU A 64 -10.60 22.72 -14.88
C GLU A 64 -10.47 21.27 -14.45
N GLY A 65 -10.95 20.34 -15.30
CA GLY A 65 -10.95 18.90 -14.99
C GLY A 65 -12.14 18.44 -14.14
N GLU A 66 -12.05 17.26 -13.55
CA GLU A 66 -13.09 16.67 -12.71
C GLU A 66 -12.97 17.12 -11.25
N MET A 67 -14.11 17.40 -10.61
CA MET A 67 -14.19 17.86 -9.22
C MET A 67 -13.58 16.85 -8.23
N LEU A 68 -13.82 15.58 -8.46
CA LEU A 68 -13.29 14.49 -7.62
C LEU A 68 -12.00 13.97 -8.21
N LYS A 69 -11.09 13.60 -7.34
CA LYS A 69 -10.00 12.72 -7.76
C LYS A 69 -10.65 11.47 -8.30
N SER A 70 -10.67 11.33 -9.62
CA SER A 70 -11.09 10.09 -10.23
C SER A 70 -10.22 8.97 -9.61
N PRO A 71 -10.78 7.81 -9.23
CA PRO A 71 -9.95 6.63 -8.97
C PRO A 71 -9.13 6.23 -10.21
N ALA A 72 -9.25 6.96 -11.28
CA ALA A 72 -8.60 6.82 -12.56
C ALA A 72 -7.80 8.08 -12.95
N SER A 73 -6.84 8.51 -12.14
CA SER A 73 -5.62 9.06 -12.72
C SER A 73 -4.60 7.92 -12.94
N VAL A 74 -5.09 6.76 -13.23
CA VAL A 74 -4.37 5.77 -14.04
C VAL A 74 -4.49 6.30 -15.47
N PRO A 75 -3.40 6.57 -16.20
CA PRO A 75 -3.49 7.04 -17.58
C PRO A 75 -4.46 6.15 -18.36
N ALA A 76 -5.31 6.74 -19.19
CA ALA A 76 -6.33 6.02 -19.98
C ALA A 76 -5.76 4.90 -20.87
N ALA A 77 -4.44 4.80 -20.99
CA ALA A 77 -3.70 3.69 -21.59
C ALA A 77 -3.84 2.35 -20.84
N LEU A 78 -4.27 2.35 -19.56
CA LEU A 78 -4.41 1.14 -18.73
C LEU A 78 -5.83 0.54 -18.72
N VAL A 79 -6.83 1.22 -19.32
CA VAL A 79 -8.22 0.71 -19.44
C VAL A 79 -8.52 0.12 -20.80
N ALA A 80 -7.60 0.18 -21.76
CA ALA A 80 -7.74 -0.54 -23.01
C ALA A 80 -7.61 -2.04 -22.73
N LYS A 81 -8.72 -2.78 -22.88
CA LYS A 81 -8.70 -4.25 -22.94
C LYS A 81 -7.53 -4.68 -23.84
N PRO A 82 -6.64 -5.57 -23.40
CA PRO A 82 -5.50 -5.97 -24.20
C PRO A 82 -6.03 -6.56 -25.51
N LYS A 83 -5.81 -5.86 -26.61
CA LYS A 83 -6.01 -6.40 -27.94
C LYS A 83 -4.84 -7.36 -28.13
N LEU A 84 -5.15 -8.64 -28.19
CA LEU A 84 -4.16 -9.68 -28.47
C LEU A 84 -3.51 -9.38 -29.83
N ILE A 85 -2.37 -8.73 -29.82
CA ILE A 85 -1.54 -8.55 -31.00
C ILE A 85 -0.47 -9.63 -30.92
N THR A 86 -0.72 -10.72 -31.60
CA THR A 86 0.25 -11.76 -31.89
C THR A 86 1.31 -11.20 -32.83
N THR A 87 2.41 -10.66 -32.28
CA THR A 87 3.68 -10.53 -33.00
C THR A 87 4.80 -10.81 -32.00
N ALA A 88 5.50 -11.88 -32.24
CA ALA A 88 6.71 -12.26 -31.52
C ALA A 88 7.76 -11.14 -31.68
N GLY A 89 8.16 -10.50 -30.60
CA GLY A 89 9.27 -9.56 -30.58
C GLY A 89 9.19 -8.32 -29.68
N SER A 90 8.09 -8.06 -28.96
CA SER A 90 7.92 -6.81 -28.23
C SER A 90 7.36 -6.95 -26.78
N GLN A 91 7.38 -8.12 -26.18
CA GLN A 91 6.84 -8.32 -24.84
C GLN A 91 7.75 -7.76 -23.75
N GLU A 92 9.09 -7.85 -23.89
CA GLU A 92 10.03 -7.31 -22.91
C GLU A 92 9.93 -5.78 -22.79
N SER A 93 9.89 -5.06 -23.91
CA SER A 93 9.83 -3.59 -23.88
C SER A 93 8.51 -3.02 -23.34
N ALA A 94 7.38 -3.74 -23.48
CA ALA A 94 6.09 -3.32 -22.93
C ALA A 94 6.04 -3.55 -21.42
N LEU A 95 6.61 -4.65 -20.94
CA LEU A 95 6.70 -4.97 -19.52
C LEU A 95 7.63 -3.99 -18.80
N ASP A 96 8.77 -3.65 -19.39
CA ASP A 96 9.73 -2.67 -18.86
C ASP A 96 9.10 -1.27 -18.75
N SER A 97 8.36 -0.84 -19.77
CA SER A 97 7.67 0.45 -19.73
C SER A 97 6.56 0.49 -18.70
N PHE A 98 5.82 -0.61 -18.51
CA PHE A 98 4.79 -0.74 -17.48
C PHE A 98 5.41 -0.69 -16.08
N THR A 99 6.49 -1.42 -15.86
CA THR A 99 7.23 -1.44 -14.59
C THR A 99 7.76 -0.06 -14.22
N GLU A 100 8.29 0.69 -15.19
CA GLU A 100 8.78 2.06 -14.98
C GLU A 100 7.66 3.05 -14.61
N VAL A 101 6.48 2.93 -15.23
CA VAL A 101 5.30 3.73 -14.87
C VAL A 101 4.82 3.39 -13.47
N MET A 102 4.76 2.09 -13.13
CA MET A 102 4.32 1.64 -11.81
C MET A 102 5.29 2.07 -10.72
N ARG A 103 6.60 2.05 -10.97
CA ARG A 103 7.63 2.52 -10.02
C ARG A 103 7.44 4.00 -9.62
N LYS A 104 7.00 4.83 -10.55
CA LYS A 104 6.75 6.26 -10.33
C LYS A 104 5.38 6.56 -9.74
N THR A 105 4.52 5.54 -9.61
CA THR A 105 3.18 5.71 -9.07
C THR A 105 3.25 5.85 -7.55
N PRO A 106 2.60 6.86 -6.95
CA PRO A 106 2.54 6.98 -5.50
C PRO A 106 1.99 5.70 -4.84
N HIS A 107 2.63 5.27 -3.76
CA HIS A 107 2.27 4.04 -3.03
C HIS A 107 2.41 2.73 -3.82
N ALA A 108 3.23 2.71 -4.85
CA ALA A 108 3.61 1.46 -5.50
C ALA A 108 4.51 0.63 -4.57
N ILE A 109 4.13 -0.62 -4.34
CA ILE A 109 4.81 -1.54 -3.44
C ILE A 109 5.60 -2.53 -4.30
N PRO A 110 6.92 -2.66 -4.11
CA PRO A 110 7.72 -3.59 -4.88
C PRO A 110 7.43 -5.04 -4.49
N LEU A 111 7.19 -5.91 -5.48
CA LEU A 111 7.31 -7.35 -5.36
C LEU A 111 8.77 -7.71 -5.61
N VAL A 112 9.41 -8.32 -4.64
CA VAL A 112 10.85 -8.63 -4.70
C VAL A 112 11.11 -10.11 -4.82
N SER A 113 12.24 -10.45 -5.42
CA SER A 113 12.70 -11.83 -5.49
C SER A 113 13.15 -12.35 -4.10
N VAL A 114 13.03 -13.64 -3.88
CA VAL A 114 13.47 -14.28 -2.61
C VAL A 114 14.96 -14.03 -2.35
N LYS A 115 15.77 -13.90 -3.40
CA LYS A 115 17.21 -13.61 -3.29
C LYS A 115 17.50 -12.21 -2.75
N ALA A 116 16.63 -11.23 -3.06
CA ALA A 116 16.77 -9.85 -2.64
C ALA A 116 16.63 -9.68 -1.12
N VAL A 117 15.78 -10.49 -0.52
CA VAL A 117 15.34 -10.30 0.87
C VAL A 117 16.26 -11.01 1.88
N GLY A 118 17.17 -11.88 1.42
CA GLY A 118 18.11 -12.59 2.29
C GLY A 118 19.07 -11.70 3.11
N GLY A 119 19.12 -10.40 2.82
CA GLY A 119 20.00 -9.43 3.49
C GLY A 119 19.30 -8.26 4.16
N PHE A 120 17.98 -8.31 4.41
CA PHE A 120 17.24 -7.14 4.94
C PHE A 120 17.49 -6.82 6.43
N ALA A 121 18.44 -7.51 7.05
CA ALA A 121 18.85 -7.30 8.43
C ALA A 121 19.82 -6.14 8.65
N ASN A 122 20.40 -5.59 7.61
CA ASN A 122 21.34 -4.48 7.76
C ASN A 122 20.56 -3.17 7.93
N GLU A 123 21.11 -2.25 8.75
CA GLU A 123 20.56 -0.91 8.99
C GLU A 123 20.28 -0.10 7.71
N HIS A 124 20.74 -0.58 6.56
CA HIS A 124 20.59 0.00 5.24
C HIS A 124 19.93 -0.97 4.25
N PHE A 125 18.83 -1.62 4.68
CA PHE A 125 18.06 -2.42 3.73
C PHE A 125 17.59 -1.54 2.57
N ALA A 126 18.23 -1.70 1.45
CA ALA A 126 17.84 -1.09 0.19
C ALA A 126 17.51 -2.20 -0.79
N ILE A 127 16.26 -2.26 -1.23
CA ILE A 127 15.85 -3.12 -2.33
C ILE A 127 16.55 -2.59 -3.59
N SER A 128 17.40 -3.42 -4.18
CA SER A 128 18.04 -3.09 -5.45
C SER A 128 17.00 -3.13 -6.57
N GLU A 129 17.06 -2.22 -7.53
CA GLU A 129 16.13 -2.25 -8.68
C GLU A 129 16.17 -3.58 -9.43
N SER A 130 17.35 -4.22 -9.48
CA SER A 130 17.54 -5.54 -10.10
C SER A 130 16.78 -6.67 -9.39
N ASP A 131 16.37 -6.46 -8.15
CA ASP A 131 15.70 -7.45 -7.32
C ASP A 131 14.18 -7.31 -7.34
N VAL A 132 13.67 -6.22 -7.92
CA VAL A 132 12.24 -5.97 -8.06
C VAL A 132 11.71 -6.70 -9.30
N LEU A 133 10.75 -7.60 -9.08
CA LEU A 133 10.09 -8.35 -10.14
C LEU A 133 8.92 -7.56 -10.74
N SER A 134 8.20 -6.81 -9.92
CA SER A 134 7.03 -6.04 -10.32
C SER A 134 6.66 -5.03 -9.25
N TYR A 135 5.65 -4.17 -9.52
CA TYR A 135 5.08 -3.24 -8.55
C TYR A 135 3.58 -3.43 -8.45
N TYR A 136 3.05 -3.32 -7.24
CA TYR A 136 1.62 -3.40 -6.96
C TYR A 136 1.10 -2.10 -6.36
N VAL A 137 -0.06 -1.64 -6.85
CA VAL A 137 -0.79 -0.52 -6.26
C VAL A 137 -2.10 -1.06 -5.71
N ILE A 138 -2.18 -1.17 -4.40
CA ILE A 138 -3.35 -1.71 -3.70
C ILE A 138 -3.95 -0.60 -2.85
N PRO A 139 -5.13 -0.06 -3.21
CA PRO A 139 -5.70 1.09 -2.51
C PRO A 139 -5.86 0.90 -1.01
N LYS A 140 -6.14 -0.31 -0.55
CA LYS A 140 -6.27 -0.61 0.88
C LYS A 140 -4.94 -0.52 1.63
N PHE A 141 -3.83 -0.78 0.96
CA PHE A 141 -2.50 -0.75 1.57
C PHE A 141 -1.90 0.64 1.69
N GLN A 142 -2.48 1.66 1.03
CA GLN A 142 -2.03 3.05 1.18
C GLN A 142 -2.13 3.58 2.63
N PHE A 143 -2.98 2.95 3.47
CA PHE A 143 -3.12 3.27 4.90
C PHE A 143 -2.27 2.39 5.82
N LEU A 144 -1.53 1.44 5.24
CA LEU A 144 -0.62 0.55 5.95
C LEU A 144 0.80 0.85 5.49
N GLN A 145 1.74 0.80 6.42
CA GLN A 145 3.14 0.79 6.04
C GLN A 145 3.45 -0.60 5.47
N VAL A 146 3.65 -0.68 4.16
CA VAL A 146 4.12 -1.87 3.47
C VAL A 146 5.42 -1.53 2.78
N ASP A 147 6.50 -2.21 3.16
CA ASP A 147 7.83 -1.93 2.64
C ASP A 147 8.11 -2.74 1.36
N PHE A 148 7.63 -3.98 1.31
CA PHE A 148 7.77 -4.85 0.14
C PHE A 148 6.74 -5.97 0.13
N MET A 149 6.64 -6.65 -1.00
CA MET A 149 5.90 -7.89 -1.19
C MET A 149 6.84 -9.01 -1.62
N ILE A 150 6.48 -10.25 -1.28
CA ILE A 150 7.24 -11.45 -1.66
C ILE A 150 6.28 -12.62 -1.87
N GLU A 151 6.64 -13.51 -2.79
CA GLU A 151 5.91 -14.76 -3.02
C GLU A 151 6.21 -15.80 -1.94
N VAL A 152 5.17 -16.49 -1.49
CA VAL A 152 5.26 -17.59 -0.53
C VAL A 152 5.74 -18.85 -1.24
N ILE A 153 6.79 -19.45 -0.71
CA ILE A 153 7.34 -20.74 -1.18
C ILE A 153 7.13 -21.77 -0.07
N GLY A 154 6.75 -22.99 -0.47
CA GLY A 154 6.50 -24.09 0.47
C GLY A 154 5.10 -24.05 1.09
N ASP A 155 4.78 -25.10 1.83
CA ASP A 155 3.45 -25.44 2.32
C ASP A 155 3.32 -25.38 3.85
N SER A 156 4.39 -24.97 4.55
CA SER A 156 4.42 -24.95 6.01
C SER A 156 3.39 -24.01 6.66
N MET A 157 2.81 -23.08 5.89
CA MET A 157 1.83 -22.12 6.36
C MET A 157 0.41 -22.41 5.85
N ILE A 158 0.15 -23.56 5.23
CA ILE A 158 -1.19 -24.04 4.89
C ILE A 158 -1.96 -24.34 6.20
N PRO A 159 -3.27 -23.99 6.29
CA PRO A 159 -4.15 -23.44 5.25
C PRO A 159 -4.17 -21.92 5.17
N ARG A 160 -3.35 -21.22 5.91
CA ARG A 160 -3.36 -19.75 5.98
C ARG A 160 -2.70 -19.08 4.77
N LEU A 161 -1.59 -19.65 4.30
CA LEU A 161 -0.85 -19.19 3.14
C LEU A 161 -0.53 -20.40 2.26
N TYR A 162 -0.73 -20.26 0.97
CA TYR A 162 -0.46 -21.29 -0.01
C TYR A 162 0.80 -20.93 -0.84
N PRO A 163 1.51 -21.92 -1.39
CA PRO A 163 2.57 -21.64 -2.36
C PRO A 163 2.02 -20.81 -3.53
N GLY A 164 2.74 -19.76 -3.91
CA GLY A 164 2.30 -18.81 -4.93
C GLY A 164 1.52 -17.59 -4.40
N ASP A 165 1.04 -17.61 -3.15
CA ASP A 165 0.47 -16.42 -2.54
C ASP A 165 1.53 -15.30 -2.45
N ILE A 166 1.07 -14.04 -2.54
CA ILE A 166 1.94 -12.89 -2.36
C ILE A 166 1.63 -12.27 -0.99
N ILE A 167 2.63 -12.19 -0.13
CA ILE A 167 2.52 -11.54 1.18
C ILE A 167 3.10 -10.13 1.15
N ALA A 168 2.38 -9.19 1.78
CA ALA A 168 2.81 -7.82 2.00
C ALA A 168 3.45 -7.71 3.38
N CYS A 169 4.65 -7.15 3.45
CA CYS A 169 5.49 -7.16 4.62
C CYS A 169 5.87 -5.75 5.07
N THR A 170 5.90 -5.55 6.40
CA THR A 170 6.45 -4.37 7.06
C THR A 170 7.68 -4.78 7.86
N ILE A 171 8.82 -4.13 7.61
CA ILE A 171 10.08 -4.42 8.28
C ILE A 171 10.00 -3.97 9.74
N ILE A 172 10.50 -4.82 10.64
CA ILE A 172 10.60 -4.51 12.07
C ILE A 172 12.05 -4.13 12.36
N HIS A 173 12.31 -2.84 12.49
CA HIS A 173 13.65 -2.33 12.81
C HIS A 173 14.02 -2.51 14.28
N ASN A 174 13.03 -2.58 15.18
CA ASN A 174 13.27 -2.78 16.60
C ASN A 174 12.67 -4.12 17.06
N PRO A 175 13.49 -5.11 17.39
CA PRO A 175 13.05 -6.45 17.79
C PRO A 175 12.23 -6.46 19.10
N ASN A 176 12.24 -5.39 19.88
CA ASN A 176 11.39 -5.27 21.08
C ASN A 176 9.90 -5.10 20.75
N PHE A 177 9.56 -4.77 19.49
CA PHE A 177 8.19 -4.57 19.02
C PHE A 177 7.64 -5.73 18.19
N ILE A 178 8.14 -6.95 18.39
CA ILE A 178 7.58 -8.14 17.75
C ILE A 178 6.12 -8.31 18.21
N GLN A 179 5.20 -8.41 17.25
CA GLN A 179 3.81 -8.75 17.54
C GLN A 179 3.66 -10.27 17.63
N TRP A 180 3.62 -10.75 18.87
CA TRP A 180 3.50 -12.18 19.16
C TRP A 180 2.23 -12.80 18.57
N ASN A 181 2.34 -14.07 18.22
CA ASN A 181 1.28 -14.88 17.66
C ASN A 181 0.75 -14.38 16.29
N GLN A 182 1.59 -13.68 15.54
CA GLN A 182 1.33 -13.24 14.17
C GLN A 182 2.32 -13.86 13.19
N PRO A 183 1.94 -14.03 11.91
CA PRO A 183 2.88 -14.45 10.87
C PRO A 183 3.96 -13.38 10.64
N HIS A 184 5.19 -13.84 10.57
CA HIS A 184 6.35 -13.02 10.24
C HIS A 184 7.19 -13.70 9.18
N LEU A 185 7.80 -12.91 8.35
CA LEU A 185 8.90 -13.32 7.49
C LEU A 185 10.19 -13.12 8.27
N LEU A 186 10.95 -14.18 8.43
CA LEU A 186 12.27 -14.16 9.06
C LEU A 186 13.33 -14.39 8.00
N ALA A 187 14.39 -13.61 8.02
CA ALA A 187 15.64 -13.93 7.36
C ALA A 187 16.56 -14.56 8.38
N THR A 188 17.07 -15.76 8.06
CA THR A 188 18.01 -16.49 8.90
C THR A 188 19.33 -16.70 8.14
N ARG A 189 20.42 -16.91 8.89
CA ARG A 189 21.74 -17.09 8.28
C ARG A 189 21.86 -18.37 7.49
N GLU A 190 21.33 -19.47 8.04
CA GLU A 190 21.51 -20.78 7.45
C GLU A 190 20.32 -21.25 6.60
N GLN A 191 19.08 -20.94 7.01
CA GLN A 191 17.89 -21.46 6.32
C GLN A 191 17.31 -20.45 5.29
N GLY A 192 17.87 -19.24 5.20
CA GLY A 192 17.36 -18.20 4.31
C GLY A 192 16.05 -17.61 4.83
N LEU A 193 15.08 -17.43 3.93
CA LEU A 193 13.79 -16.82 4.25
C LEU A 193 12.76 -17.88 4.64
N ILE A 194 12.14 -17.68 5.79
CA ILE A 194 11.04 -18.52 6.27
C ILE A 194 9.86 -17.66 6.73
N VAL A 195 8.64 -18.11 6.47
CA VAL A 195 7.42 -17.52 7.01
C VAL A 195 6.89 -18.43 8.11
N LYS A 196 6.74 -17.88 9.32
CA LYS A 196 6.26 -18.61 10.49
C LYS A 196 5.43 -17.72 11.39
N ARG A 197 4.58 -18.30 12.21
CA ARG A 197 3.93 -17.63 13.33
C ARG A 197 4.90 -17.57 14.50
N ILE A 198 5.25 -16.35 14.92
CA ILE A 198 6.25 -16.16 15.98
C ILE A 198 5.56 -16.07 17.33
N LYS A 199 6.01 -16.91 18.25
CA LYS A 199 5.62 -16.96 19.65
C LYS A 199 6.83 -16.76 20.56
N LYS A 200 6.57 -16.48 21.83
CA LYS A 200 7.63 -16.49 22.84
C LYS A 200 8.11 -17.92 23.04
N SER A 201 9.42 -18.12 23.01
CA SER A 201 10.04 -19.37 23.43
C SER A 201 10.11 -19.43 24.96
N SER A 202 10.31 -20.66 25.49
CA SER A 202 10.71 -20.89 26.89
C SER A 202 12.15 -20.44 27.15
N ASP A 203 12.98 -20.40 26.10
CA ASP A 203 14.31 -19.86 26.11
C ASP A 203 14.27 -18.38 25.71
N GLU A 204 14.81 -17.49 26.59
CA GLU A 204 14.80 -16.05 26.36
C GLU A 204 15.68 -15.63 25.16
N ASP A 205 16.64 -16.43 24.79
CA ASP A 205 17.54 -16.18 23.66
C ASP A 205 17.00 -16.70 22.31
N CYS A 206 15.82 -17.35 22.33
CA CYS A 206 15.17 -17.89 21.15
C CYS A 206 13.84 -17.25 20.83
N LEU A 207 13.38 -17.42 19.59
CA LEU A 207 12.02 -17.20 19.14
C LEU A 207 11.40 -18.56 18.76
N LEU A 208 10.19 -18.85 19.25
CA LEU A 208 9.46 -20.04 18.87
C LEU A 208 8.76 -19.78 17.53
N ALA A 209 9.21 -20.44 16.48
CA ALA A 209 8.65 -20.39 15.14
C ALA A 209 7.68 -21.56 14.93
N VAL A 210 6.42 -21.24 14.69
CA VAL A 210 5.33 -22.22 14.57
C VAL A 210 4.78 -22.15 13.14
N SER A 211 4.66 -23.33 12.52
CA SER A 211 3.97 -23.50 11.25
C SER A 211 2.45 -23.49 11.44
N GLU A 212 1.68 -23.11 10.43
CA GLU A 212 0.22 -23.32 10.42
C GLU A 212 -0.11 -24.76 10.03
N ASN A 213 0.73 -25.39 9.20
CA ASN A 213 0.63 -26.79 8.83
C ASN A 213 1.12 -27.67 9.99
N SER A 214 0.25 -28.53 10.49
CA SER A 214 0.51 -29.43 11.62
C SER A 214 1.57 -30.50 11.36
N ASP A 215 1.93 -30.74 10.08
CA ASP A 215 2.97 -31.69 9.70
C ASP A 215 4.39 -31.19 10.04
N TYR A 216 4.48 -29.89 10.41
CA TYR A 216 5.73 -29.25 10.80
C TYR A 216 5.76 -28.96 12.29
N GLU A 217 6.71 -29.54 12.98
CA GLU A 217 6.93 -29.28 14.39
C GLU A 217 7.41 -27.83 14.63
N PRO A 218 7.01 -27.21 15.76
CA PRO A 218 7.55 -25.92 16.16
C PRO A 218 9.07 -26.02 16.40
N ILE A 219 9.80 -24.96 16.02
CA ILE A 219 11.25 -24.89 16.20
C ILE A 219 11.62 -23.61 16.98
N ASP A 220 12.56 -23.76 17.90
CA ASP A 220 13.20 -22.61 18.52
C ASP A 220 14.35 -22.11 17.64
N ILE A 221 14.29 -20.83 17.29
CA ILE A 221 15.30 -20.17 16.46
C ILE A 221 16.08 -19.21 17.35
N PRO A 222 17.40 -19.39 17.49
CA PRO A 222 18.24 -18.46 18.22
C PRO A 222 18.17 -17.05 17.63
N LYS A 223 18.09 -16.04 18.45
CA LYS A 223 17.96 -14.64 18.00
C LYS A 223 19.15 -14.16 17.18
N ASP A 224 20.33 -14.70 17.43
CA ASP A 224 21.57 -14.41 16.68
C ASP A 224 21.59 -15.01 15.27
N GLU A 225 20.78 -16.08 15.04
CA GLU A 225 20.55 -16.64 13.70
C GLU A 225 19.66 -15.73 12.84
N ILE A 226 18.86 -14.88 13.47
CA ILE A 226 17.88 -14.04 12.77
C ILE A 226 18.57 -12.76 12.32
N THR A 227 18.68 -12.62 11.02
CA THR A 227 19.29 -11.45 10.38
C THR A 227 18.24 -10.40 9.98
N GLY A 228 16.95 -10.69 10.01
CA GLY A 228 15.88 -9.75 9.74
C GLY A 228 14.51 -10.28 10.08
N ILE A 229 13.62 -9.37 10.45
CA ILE A 229 12.22 -9.67 10.78
C ILE A 229 11.30 -8.70 10.06
N ALA A 230 10.30 -9.22 9.36
CA ALA A 230 9.22 -8.41 8.83
C ALA A 230 7.86 -9.04 9.20
N ARG A 231 6.90 -8.19 9.53
CA ARG A 231 5.53 -8.64 9.82
C ARG A 231 4.73 -8.76 8.56
N VAL A 232 3.99 -9.85 8.39
CA VAL A 232 3.01 -10.00 7.32
C VAL A 232 1.77 -9.18 7.68
N VAL A 233 1.43 -8.20 6.84
CA VAL A 233 0.32 -7.26 7.04
C VAL A 233 -0.80 -7.45 6.03
N GLY A 234 -0.57 -8.19 4.96
CA GLY A 234 -1.55 -8.50 3.94
C GLY A 234 -1.18 -9.73 3.13
N VAL A 235 -2.15 -10.29 2.44
CA VAL A 235 -1.98 -11.47 1.57
C VAL A 235 -2.82 -11.27 0.32
N ILE A 236 -2.28 -11.65 -0.82
CA ILE A 236 -2.98 -11.80 -2.10
C ILE A 236 -2.97 -13.28 -2.43
N HIS A 237 -4.14 -13.89 -2.48
CA HIS A 237 -4.33 -15.24 -2.96
C HIS A 237 -4.50 -15.25 -4.47
N LEU A 238 -3.81 -16.15 -5.14
CA LEU A 238 -3.97 -16.43 -6.57
C LEU A 238 -4.61 -17.82 -6.69
N GLU A 239 -5.78 -17.89 -7.33
CA GLU A 239 -6.48 -19.15 -7.64
C GLU A 239 -6.08 -19.71 -9.01
#